data_b5cd57d63b8b6b1499124fb4bc5f7b9c
#
_entry.id   b5cd57d63b8b6b1499124fb4bc5f7b9c
#
_cell.length_a   1.000
_cell.length_b   1.000
_cell.length_c   1.000
_cell.angle_alpha   90.00
_cell.angle_beta   90.00
_cell.angle_gamma   90.00
#
_symmetry.space_group_name_H-M   'P 1'
#
loop_
_entity.id
_entity.type
_entity.pdbx_description
1 polymer ?
#
loop_
_entity_poly.entity_id
_entity_poly.type
_entity_poly.pdbx_seq_one_letter_code
_entity_poly.pdbx_strand_id
1 'polypeptide(L)'
;MDLGVTEIVAVNAVGAIHGDLLPGSIAVPDQLIDYSYSRDVSFYDGKLKKVHHIDFTNPYSDAIRQRILQAARTVNSRSQTGCEVMSSGVYACTQGPRLETAAEIRRLAKDGCDMVGMTGMPEASLARELEIDYASLALCVNWAAGLSEEAITLEGIHSVLEGGMQYVSAMIAEIVQHS
;
A
#
# COMPACT_ATOMS: atom_id res chain seq x y z
N MET A 1 -17.34 -11.87 4.29
CA MET A 1 -18.74 -12.01 3.84
C MET A 1 -19.73 -11.91 4.98
N ASP A 2 -19.49 -12.50 6.12
CA ASP A 2 -20.47 -12.52 7.24
C ASP A 2 -20.78 -11.15 7.83
N LEU A 3 -19.94 -10.15 7.63
CA LEU A 3 -20.12 -8.77 8.10
C LEU A 3 -20.70 -7.82 7.03
N GLY A 4 -20.95 -8.30 5.81
CA GLY A 4 -21.46 -7.48 4.71
C GLY A 4 -20.47 -6.42 4.20
N VAL A 5 -19.16 -6.61 4.40
CA VAL A 5 -18.12 -5.69 3.90
C VAL A 5 -18.07 -5.77 2.38
N THR A 6 -18.13 -4.63 1.71
CA THR A 6 -18.06 -4.50 0.26
C THR A 6 -16.81 -3.76 -0.21
N GLU A 7 -16.13 -3.04 0.67
CA GLU A 7 -14.96 -2.22 0.36
C GLU A 7 -13.91 -2.31 1.47
N ILE A 8 -12.64 -2.28 1.08
CA ILE A 8 -11.48 -2.27 2.00
C ILE A 8 -10.53 -1.14 1.59
N VAL A 9 -10.20 -0.28 2.55
CA VAL A 9 -9.08 0.65 2.45
C VAL A 9 -7.98 0.15 3.38
N ALA A 10 -6.91 -0.40 2.80
CA ALA A 10 -5.77 -0.89 3.56
C ALA A 10 -4.78 0.26 3.83
N VAL A 11 -4.37 0.41 5.08
CA VAL A 11 -3.31 1.36 5.46
C VAL A 11 -2.00 0.61 5.61
N ASN A 12 -1.01 0.98 4.81
CA ASN A 12 0.28 0.30 4.74
C ASN A 12 1.42 1.27 5.08
N ALA A 13 2.43 0.79 5.82
CA ALA A 13 3.72 1.46 5.94
C ALA A 13 4.67 0.92 4.86
N VAL A 14 5.33 1.80 4.11
CA VAL A 14 6.19 1.43 2.99
C VAL A 14 7.53 2.15 3.03
N GLY A 15 8.56 1.53 2.42
CA GLY A 15 9.81 2.18 2.09
C GLY A 15 9.78 2.75 0.67
N ALA A 16 10.29 3.97 0.48
CA ALA A 16 10.41 4.59 -0.83
C ALA A 16 11.53 3.95 -1.66
N ILE A 17 11.23 3.61 -2.91
CA ILE A 17 12.21 3.16 -3.91
C ILE A 17 12.47 4.29 -4.91
N HIS A 18 11.43 5.02 -5.32
CA HIS A 18 11.51 6.10 -6.27
C HIS A 18 11.61 7.48 -5.58
N GLY A 19 12.41 8.39 -6.16
CA GLY A 19 12.72 9.70 -5.56
C GLY A 19 11.54 10.68 -5.43
N ASP A 20 10.42 10.42 -6.12
CA ASP A 20 9.21 11.23 -6.00
C ASP A 20 8.37 10.87 -4.77
N LEU A 21 8.67 9.76 -4.10
CA LEU A 21 8.04 9.34 -2.86
C LEU A 21 9.00 9.60 -1.69
N LEU A 22 8.70 10.60 -0.88
CA LEU A 22 9.53 10.97 0.27
C LEU A 22 9.01 10.36 1.58
N PRO A 23 9.89 10.04 2.56
CA PRO A 23 9.43 9.71 3.91
C PRO A 23 8.53 10.81 4.48
N GLY A 24 7.38 10.42 5.04
CA GLY A 24 6.32 11.31 5.52
C GLY A 24 5.22 11.60 4.49
N SER A 25 5.41 11.26 3.22
CA SER A 25 4.38 11.40 2.18
C SER A 25 3.47 10.17 2.06
N ILE A 26 2.35 10.36 1.36
CA ILE A 26 1.36 9.32 1.08
C ILE A 26 1.51 8.84 -0.36
N ALA A 27 1.33 7.55 -0.60
CA ALA A 27 1.12 7.01 -1.93
C ALA A 27 -0.22 6.27 -2.02
N VAL A 28 -0.88 6.38 -3.18
CA VAL A 28 -2.09 5.63 -3.52
C VAL A 28 -1.76 4.78 -4.76
N PRO A 29 -1.17 3.59 -4.57
CA PRO A 29 -0.70 2.77 -5.68
C PRO A 29 -1.85 2.34 -6.58
N ASP A 30 -1.55 2.14 -7.85
CA ASP A 30 -2.48 1.61 -8.86
C ASP A 30 -2.06 0.24 -9.37
N GLN A 31 -0.80 -0.17 -9.10
CA GLN A 31 -0.28 -1.48 -9.45
C GLN A 31 0.52 -2.12 -8.31
N LEU A 32 0.68 -3.43 -8.37
CA LEU A 32 1.52 -4.18 -7.46
C LEU A 32 2.30 -5.29 -8.19
N ILE A 33 3.44 -5.66 -7.62
CA ILE A 33 4.17 -6.88 -7.96
C ILE A 33 4.32 -7.71 -6.69
N ASP A 34 3.90 -8.97 -6.76
CA ASP A 34 3.98 -9.90 -5.63
C ASP A 34 5.29 -10.69 -5.65
N TYR A 35 6.15 -10.44 -4.67
CA TYR A 35 7.37 -11.20 -4.39
C TYR A 35 7.23 -12.07 -3.14
N SER A 36 6.02 -12.14 -2.56
CA SER A 36 5.78 -12.99 -1.40
C SER A 36 5.69 -14.48 -1.79
N TYR A 37 5.88 -15.35 -0.82
CA TYR A 37 5.81 -16.80 -1.00
C TYR A 37 5.31 -17.47 0.27
N SER A 38 4.85 -18.70 0.15
CA SER A 38 4.38 -19.51 1.30
C SER A 38 3.25 -18.85 2.11
N ARG A 39 2.42 -18.05 1.45
CA ARG A 39 1.18 -17.48 2.00
C ARG A 39 -0.02 -18.21 1.41
N ASP A 40 -1.11 -18.27 2.14
CA ASP A 40 -2.39 -18.74 1.60
C ASP A 40 -2.95 -17.65 0.68
N VAL A 41 -2.90 -17.89 -0.63
CA VAL A 41 -3.19 -16.88 -1.67
C VAL A 41 -4.58 -17.00 -2.28
N SER A 42 -5.38 -17.97 -1.85
CA SER A 42 -6.73 -18.23 -2.39
C SER A 42 -7.63 -18.91 -1.36
N PHE A 43 -8.89 -18.50 -1.30
CA PHE A 43 -9.93 -19.21 -0.53
C PHE A 43 -10.29 -20.56 -1.15
N TYR A 44 -9.94 -20.80 -2.41
CA TYR A 44 -10.37 -21.95 -3.20
C TYR A 44 -9.29 -23.01 -3.35
N ASP A 45 -8.10 -22.80 -2.82
CA ASP A 45 -6.99 -23.72 -2.96
C ASP A 45 -7.33 -25.10 -2.39
N GLY A 46 -7.19 -26.13 -3.26
CA GLY A 46 -7.47 -27.53 -2.92
C GLY A 46 -8.94 -27.87 -2.60
N LYS A 47 -9.86 -26.92 -2.62
CA LYS A 47 -11.27 -27.10 -2.20
C LYS A 47 -12.26 -27.23 -3.36
N LEU A 48 -11.90 -26.81 -4.55
CA LEU A 48 -12.80 -26.79 -5.71
C LEU A 48 -12.42 -27.86 -6.76
N LYS A 49 -13.45 -28.42 -7.39
CA LYS A 49 -13.28 -29.29 -8.57
C LYS A 49 -12.88 -28.53 -9.86
N LYS A 50 -13.01 -27.22 -9.86
CA LYS A 50 -12.67 -26.31 -10.95
C LYS A 50 -11.72 -25.24 -10.46
N VAL A 51 -10.69 -24.95 -11.26
CA VAL A 51 -9.81 -23.81 -11.04
C VAL A 51 -10.64 -22.51 -11.15
N HIS A 52 -10.47 -21.59 -10.22
CA HIS A 52 -11.07 -20.28 -10.22
C HIS A 52 -9.98 -19.24 -10.55
N HIS A 53 -10.05 -18.66 -11.74
CA HIS A 53 -9.15 -17.58 -12.13
C HIS A 53 -9.88 -16.25 -11.99
N ILE A 54 -9.27 -15.31 -11.28
CA ILE A 54 -9.74 -13.93 -11.18
C ILE A 54 -8.97 -13.05 -12.19
N ASP A 55 -9.64 -12.05 -12.74
CA ASP A 55 -8.94 -10.97 -13.44
C ASP A 55 -8.30 -10.05 -12.39
N PHE A 56 -6.98 -9.93 -12.44
CA PHE A 56 -6.17 -9.13 -11.53
C PHE A 56 -5.30 -8.10 -12.26
N THR A 57 -5.68 -7.75 -13.50
CA THR A 57 -5.00 -6.75 -14.33
C THR A 57 -4.90 -5.41 -13.60
N ASN A 58 -5.97 -4.99 -12.93
CA ASN A 58 -6.01 -3.83 -12.07
C ASN A 58 -6.29 -4.28 -10.64
N PRO A 59 -5.26 -4.45 -9.80
CA PRO A 59 -5.40 -5.03 -8.46
C PRO A 59 -6.20 -4.16 -7.50
N TYR A 60 -6.20 -2.84 -7.71
CA TYR A 60 -6.86 -1.86 -6.86
C TYR A 60 -8.12 -1.29 -7.54
N SER A 61 -9.19 -1.07 -6.74
CA SER A 61 -10.40 -0.39 -7.20
C SER A 61 -10.13 1.08 -7.48
N ASP A 62 -10.34 1.52 -8.73
CA ASP A 62 -10.15 2.92 -9.10
C ASP A 62 -11.14 3.83 -8.36
N ALA A 63 -12.37 3.38 -8.15
CA ALA A 63 -13.37 4.12 -7.40
C ALA A 63 -12.89 4.47 -5.98
N ILE A 64 -12.34 3.49 -5.24
CA ILE A 64 -11.81 3.73 -3.90
C ILE A 64 -10.55 4.59 -3.96
N ARG A 65 -9.65 4.35 -4.91
CA ARG A 65 -8.45 5.17 -5.12
C ARG A 65 -8.82 6.64 -5.31
N GLN A 66 -9.80 6.96 -6.18
CA GLN A 66 -10.25 8.33 -6.39
C GLN A 66 -10.83 8.95 -5.11
N ARG A 67 -11.56 8.21 -4.29
CA ARG A 67 -12.05 8.69 -2.98
C ARG A 67 -10.89 8.98 -2.03
N ILE A 68 -9.87 8.11 -1.97
CA ILE A 68 -8.66 8.36 -1.16
C ILE A 68 -7.97 9.65 -1.62
N LEU A 69 -7.77 9.82 -2.93
CA LEU A 69 -7.14 11.02 -3.50
C LEU A 69 -7.98 12.30 -3.24
N GLN A 70 -9.31 12.19 -3.27
CA GLN A 70 -10.18 13.31 -2.93
C GLN A 70 -10.08 13.66 -1.44
N ALA A 71 -10.10 12.66 -0.55
CA ALA A 71 -9.90 12.87 0.87
C ALA A 71 -8.56 13.56 1.17
N ALA A 72 -7.49 13.14 0.49
CA ALA A 72 -6.18 13.79 0.60
C ALA A 72 -6.22 15.26 0.20
N ARG A 73 -6.86 15.60 -0.92
CA ARG A 73 -7.07 17.01 -1.36
C ARG A 73 -7.85 17.82 -0.32
N THR A 74 -8.91 17.25 0.24
CA THR A 74 -9.75 17.89 1.25
C THR A 74 -8.96 18.15 2.54
N VAL A 75 -8.25 17.13 3.05
CA VAL A 75 -7.42 17.28 4.25
C VAL A 75 -6.30 18.30 4.03
N ASN A 76 -5.62 18.26 2.88
CA ASN A 76 -4.59 19.23 2.52
C ASN A 76 -5.12 20.66 2.47
N SER A 77 -6.34 20.87 1.96
CA SER A 77 -6.93 22.23 1.90
C SER A 77 -7.23 22.84 3.28
N ARG A 78 -7.35 22.00 4.30
CA ARG A 78 -7.60 22.38 5.70
C ARG A 78 -6.33 22.47 6.53
N SER A 79 -5.21 21.92 6.03
CA SER A 79 -3.93 21.87 6.73
C SER A 79 -3.02 23.04 6.33
N GLN A 80 -2.25 23.57 7.28
CA GLN A 80 -1.25 24.61 6.99
C GLN A 80 0.04 24.02 6.39
N THR A 81 0.34 22.75 6.68
CA THR A 81 1.59 22.10 6.26
C THR A 81 1.43 21.17 5.07
N GLY A 82 0.21 20.66 4.82
CA GLY A 82 -0.06 19.71 3.76
C GLY A 82 0.74 18.40 3.87
N CYS A 83 0.40 17.44 3.04
CA CYS A 83 1.18 16.21 2.84
C CYS A 83 1.29 15.94 1.35
N GLU A 84 2.48 15.59 0.88
CA GLU A 84 2.66 15.18 -0.51
C GLU A 84 1.95 13.83 -0.76
N VAL A 85 1.30 13.72 -1.92
CA VAL A 85 0.52 12.55 -2.29
C VAL A 85 0.88 12.10 -3.69
N MET A 86 1.53 10.93 -3.77
CA MET A 86 1.77 10.23 -5.02
C MET A 86 0.47 9.52 -5.44
N SER A 87 -0.12 9.90 -6.56
CA SER A 87 -1.45 9.44 -6.99
C SER A 87 -1.45 8.08 -7.71
N SER A 88 -0.29 7.54 -8.03
CA SER A 88 -0.09 6.24 -8.70
C SER A 88 1.25 5.65 -8.28
N GLY A 89 1.51 4.43 -8.66
CA GLY A 89 2.80 3.77 -8.46
C GLY A 89 2.66 2.27 -8.22
N VAL A 90 3.77 1.57 -8.37
CA VAL A 90 3.84 0.12 -8.24
C VAL A 90 4.31 -0.26 -6.83
N TYR A 91 3.45 -0.97 -6.10
CA TYR A 91 3.77 -1.53 -4.79
C TYR A 91 4.47 -2.89 -4.93
N ALA A 92 5.72 -3.01 -4.48
CA ALA A 92 6.39 -4.29 -4.33
C ALA A 92 5.98 -4.94 -3.00
N CYS A 93 5.28 -6.07 -3.04
CA CYS A 93 4.98 -6.83 -1.84
C CYS A 93 6.03 -7.91 -1.60
N THR A 94 6.88 -7.73 -0.58
CA THR A 94 7.90 -8.70 -0.19
C THR A 94 7.46 -9.60 0.95
N GLN A 95 8.20 -10.68 1.19
CA GLN A 95 7.81 -11.67 2.20
C GLN A 95 7.96 -11.16 3.63
N GLY A 96 9.05 -10.48 3.96
CA GLY A 96 9.39 -10.16 5.35
C GLY A 96 9.73 -11.42 6.19
N PRO A 97 9.90 -11.32 7.52
CA PRO A 97 9.85 -10.08 8.32
C PRO A 97 11.12 -9.24 8.26
N ARG A 98 12.24 -9.74 7.68
CA ARG A 98 13.44 -8.93 7.48
C ARG A 98 13.22 -7.85 6.43
N LEU A 99 13.86 -6.71 6.58
CA LEU A 99 13.95 -5.71 5.53
C LEU A 99 14.81 -6.24 4.37
N GLU A 100 14.61 -5.63 3.21
CA GLU A 100 15.32 -5.98 1.99
C GLU A 100 16.81 -5.63 2.07
N THR A 101 17.62 -6.32 1.28
CA THR A 101 18.99 -5.88 1.02
C THR A 101 19.00 -4.76 -0.03
N ALA A 102 20.07 -3.96 -0.05
CA ALA A 102 20.26 -2.94 -1.08
C ALA A 102 20.26 -3.53 -2.52
N ALA A 103 20.67 -4.80 -2.67
CA ALA A 103 20.64 -5.49 -3.97
C ALA A 103 19.19 -5.85 -4.38
N GLU A 104 18.37 -6.29 -3.44
CA GLU A 104 16.94 -6.53 -3.66
C GLU A 104 16.23 -5.23 -4.04
N ILE A 105 16.47 -4.12 -3.35
CA ILE A 105 15.89 -2.81 -3.70
C ILE A 105 16.31 -2.37 -5.11
N ARG A 106 17.58 -2.53 -5.49
CA ARG A 106 18.02 -2.25 -6.88
C ARG A 106 17.30 -3.12 -7.91
N ARG A 107 16.95 -4.36 -7.58
CA ARG A 107 16.15 -5.23 -8.44
C ARG A 107 14.72 -4.71 -8.55
N LEU A 108 14.05 -4.43 -7.42
CA LEU A 108 12.69 -3.90 -7.40
C LEU A 108 12.58 -2.59 -8.20
N ALA A 109 13.56 -1.69 -8.08
CA ALA A 109 13.62 -0.47 -8.88
C ALA A 109 13.69 -0.76 -10.40
N LYS A 110 14.48 -1.78 -10.81
CA LYS A 110 14.56 -2.20 -12.22
C LYS A 110 13.28 -2.86 -12.73
N ASP A 111 12.55 -3.53 -11.86
CA ASP A 111 11.25 -4.13 -12.15
C ASP A 111 10.14 -3.06 -12.22
N GLY A 112 10.46 -1.78 -11.96
CA GLY A 112 9.55 -0.63 -12.05
C GLY A 112 8.75 -0.37 -10.78
N CYS A 113 9.19 -0.86 -9.62
CA CYS A 113 8.52 -0.60 -8.35
C CYS A 113 8.90 0.77 -7.78
N ASP A 114 7.92 1.48 -7.23
CA ASP A 114 8.07 2.80 -6.62
C ASP A 114 8.19 2.74 -5.10
N MET A 115 7.61 1.71 -4.48
CA MET A 115 7.60 1.49 -3.05
C MET A 115 7.68 0.01 -2.70
N VAL A 116 8.09 -0.29 -1.47
CA VAL A 116 8.18 -1.65 -0.94
C VAL A 116 7.50 -1.78 0.41
N GLY A 117 6.77 -2.87 0.60
CA GLY A 117 6.14 -3.25 1.87
C GLY A 117 5.85 -4.75 1.92
N MET A 118 5.16 -5.21 2.95
CA MET A 118 5.02 -6.64 3.22
C MET A 118 3.57 -7.12 3.33
N THR A 119 2.58 -6.23 3.19
CA THR A 119 1.20 -6.49 3.60
C THR A 119 0.17 -6.44 2.47
N GLY A 120 0.48 -5.89 1.29
CA GLY A 120 -0.47 -5.76 0.18
C GLY A 120 -0.95 -7.08 -0.42
N MET A 121 -0.17 -8.15 -0.25
CA MET A 121 -0.54 -9.50 -0.67
C MET A 121 -0.51 -10.46 0.52
N PRO A 122 -1.41 -11.44 0.62
CA PRO A 122 -2.46 -11.79 -0.36
C PRO A 122 -3.77 -10.98 -0.21
N GLU A 123 -3.82 -9.92 0.62
CA GLU A 123 -5.06 -9.17 0.90
C GLU A 123 -5.78 -8.74 -0.38
N ALA A 124 -5.06 -8.14 -1.33
CA ALA A 124 -5.65 -7.63 -2.56
C ALA A 124 -6.27 -8.75 -3.43
N SER A 125 -5.57 -9.88 -3.56
CA SER A 125 -6.09 -11.02 -4.35
C SER A 125 -7.26 -11.71 -3.66
N LEU A 126 -7.21 -11.87 -2.34
CA LEU A 126 -8.30 -12.46 -1.56
C LEU A 126 -9.56 -11.57 -1.57
N ALA A 127 -9.39 -10.26 -1.49
CA ALA A 127 -10.50 -9.31 -1.66
C ALA A 127 -11.14 -9.46 -3.04
N ARG A 128 -10.32 -9.56 -4.11
CA ARG A 128 -10.79 -9.75 -5.48
C ARG A 128 -11.54 -11.08 -5.65
N GLU A 129 -11.11 -12.18 -5.04
CA GLU A 129 -11.81 -13.45 -5.06
C GLU A 129 -13.22 -13.38 -4.44
N LEU A 130 -13.41 -12.48 -3.47
CA LEU A 130 -14.69 -12.25 -2.79
C LEU A 130 -15.49 -11.11 -3.40
N GLU A 131 -15.06 -10.55 -4.54
CA GLU A 131 -15.69 -9.40 -5.19
C GLU A 131 -15.80 -8.18 -4.26
N ILE A 132 -14.83 -8.04 -3.34
CA ILE A 132 -14.69 -6.89 -2.45
C ILE A 132 -13.73 -5.89 -3.10
N ASP A 133 -14.16 -4.65 -3.24
CA ASP A 133 -13.31 -3.56 -3.71
C ASP A 133 -12.18 -3.28 -2.72
N TYR A 134 -10.95 -3.17 -3.22
CA TYR A 134 -9.77 -3.00 -2.39
C TYR A 134 -8.87 -1.88 -2.93
N ALA A 135 -8.40 -1.01 -2.07
CA ALA A 135 -7.33 -0.05 -2.40
C ALA A 135 -6.39 0.16 -1.22
N SER A 136 -5.17 0.60 -1.52
CA SER A 136 -4.12 0.87 -0.54
C SER A 136 -3.92 2.38 -0.37
N LEU A 137 -3.80 2.80 0.89
CA LEU A 137 -3.29 4.08 1.34
C LEU A 137 -1.95 3.82 2.01
N ALA A 138 -0.86 4.11 1.32
CA ALA A 138 0.48 3.80 1.78
C ALA A 138 1.16 5.05 2.37
N LEU A 139 1.56 4.99 3.64
CA LEU A 139 2.41 6.00 4.28
C LEU A 139 3.87 5.60 4.08
N CYS A 140 4.63 6.44 3.40
CA CYS A 140 6.07 6.26 3.27
C CYS A 140 6.76 6.60 4.59
N VAL A 141 7.46 5.62 5.20
CA VAL A 141 8.05 5.78 6.52
C VAL A 141 9.58 5.89 6.50
N ASN A 142 10.22 5.42 5.43
CA ASN A 142 11.68 5.46 5.27
C ASN A 142 12.08 5.35 3.80
N TRP A 143 13.31 5.68 3.47
CA TRP A 143 13.93 5.22 2.23
C TRP A 143 14.17 3.72 2.28
N ALA A 144 13.92 3.02 1.20
CA ALA A 144 14.23 1.59 1.11
C ALA A 144 15.74 1.33 1.23
N ALA A 145 16.10 0.11 1.60
CA ALA A 145 17.47 -0.24 1.96
C ALA A 145 18.51 0.14 0.88
N GLY A 146 19.54 0.87 1.31
CA GLY A 146 20.65 1.31 0.46
C GLY A 146 20.36 2.53 -0.43
N LEU A 147 19.24 3.22 -0.22
CA LEU A 147 18.90 4.48 -0.89
C LEU A 147 19.17 5.72 -0.03
N SER A 148 19.50 5.54 1.25
CA SER A 148 19.93 6.56 2.19
C SER A 148 21.28 6.16 2.79
N GLU A 149 22.08 7.15 3.22
CA GLU A 149 23.30 6.91 3.99
C GLU A 149 22.97 6.50 5.45
N GLU A 150 21.78 6.85 5.93
CA GLU A 150 21.32 6.51 7.27
C GLU A 150 20.82 5.07 7.35
N ALA A 151 21.11 4.40 8.46
CA ALA A 151 20.57 3.08 8.73
C ALA A 151 19.06 3.17 9.00
N ILE A 152 18.30 2.21 8.48
CA ILE A 152 16.88 2.09 8.80
C ILE A 152 16.75 1.59 10.24
N THR A 153 16.14 2.40 11.12
CA THR A 153 15.91 2.05 12.51
C THR A 153 14.40 2.04 12.82
N LEU A 154 14.00 1.22 13.79
CA LEU A 154 12.60 1.19 14.25
C LEU A 154 12.16 2.53 14.85
N GLU A 155 13.07 3.23 15.55
CA GLU A 155 12.81 4.55 16.12
C GLU A 155 12.54 5.59 15.02
N GLY A 156 13.35 5.60 13.94
CA GLY A 156 13.13 6.48 12.80
C GLY A 156 11.78 6.20 12.11
N ILE A 157 11.45 4.93 11.89
CA ILE A 157 10.15 4.52 11.36
C ILE A 157 9.01 4.99 12.24
N HIS A 158 9.09 4.78 13.57
CA HIS A 158 8.05 5.19 14.51
C HIS A 158 7.86 6.70 14.55
N SER A 159 8.94 7.47 14.50
CA SER A 159 8.86 8.93 14.47
C SER A 159 8.09 9.45 13.25
N VAL A 160 8.32 8.89 12.08
CA VAL A 160 7.59 9.26 10.85
C VAL A 160 6.14 8.77 10.93
N LEU A 161 5.91 7.56 11.47
CA LEU A 161 4.56 7.02 11.66
C LEU A 161 3.70 7.93 12.56
N GLU A 162 4.21 8.39 13.69
CA GLU A 162 3.45 9.25 14.62
C GLU A 162 2.96 10.53 13.93
N GLY A 163 3.81 11.19 13.16
CA GLY A 163 3.43 12.38 12.39
C GLY A 163 2.45 12.07 11.26
N GLY A 164 2.76 11.03 10.45
CA GLY A 164 1.98 10.66 9.27
C GLY A 164 0.60 10.07 9.60
N MET A 165 0.47 9.34 10.72
CA MET A 165 -0.79 8.70 11.12
C MET A 165 -1.89 9.72 11.50
N GLN A 166 -1.54 10.91 11.93
CA GLN A 166 -2.53 11.98 12.14
C GLN A 166 -3.20 12.37 10.82
N TYR A 167 -2.39 12.47 9.76
CA TYR A 167 -2.88 12.79 8.43
C TYR A 167 -3.70 11.61 7.85
N VAL A 168 -3.19 10.39 7.97
CA VAL A 168 -3.91 9.16 7.56
C VAL A 168 -5.27 9.06 8.27
N SER A 169 -5.32 9.30 9.57
CA SER A 169 -6.57 9.26 10.36
C SER A 169 -7.57 10.30 9.88
N ALA A 170 -7.12 11.51 9.54
CA ALA A 170 -7.98 12.55 8.98
C ALA A 170 -8.52 12.15 7.60
N MET A 171 -7.70 11.52 6.75
CA MET A 171 -8.15 11.00 5.46
C MET A 171 -9.18 9.89 5.61
N ILE A 172 -8.97 8.94 6.51
CA ILE A 172 -9.95 7.87 6.79
C ILE A 172 -11.27 8.44 7.27
N ALA A 173 -11.24 9.43 8.18
CA ALA A 173 -12.46 10.09 8.65
C ALA A 173 -13.22 10.76 7.49
N GLU A 174 -12.51 11.41 6.56
CA GLU A 174 -13.11 12.03 5.37
C GLU A 174 -13.72 10.99 4.42
N ILE A 175 -13.02 9.86 4.21
CA ILE A 175 -13.52 8.74 3.38
C ILE A 175 -14.81 8.17 3.95
N VAL A 176 -14.86 7.90 5.26
CA VAL A 176 -16.03 7.30 5.93
C VAL A 176 -17.25 8.24 5.93
N GLN A 177 -17.03 9.56 6.02
CA GLN A 177 -18.12 10.54 5.98
C GLN A 177 -18.81 10.65 4.60
N HIS A 178 -18.14 10.22 3.54
CA HIS A 178 -18.60 10.35 2.16
C HIS A 178 -18.76 8.98 1.44
N SER A 179 -18.87 7.89 2.23
CA SER A 179 -19.11 6.52 1.77
C SER A 179 -20.60 6.23 1.58
#